data_3f44d4c5f73eede65f737287542194eb
#
_entry.id   3f44d4c5f73eede65f737287542194eb
#
_cell.length_a   1.000
_cell.length_b   1.000
_cell.length_c   1.000
_cell.angle_alpha   90.00
_cell.angle_beta   90.00
_cell.angle_gamma   90.00
#
_symmetry.space_group_name_H-M   'P 1'
#
loop_
_entity.id
_entity.type
_entity.pdbx_description
1 polymer ?
#
loop_
_entity_poly.entity_id
_entity_poly.type
_entity_poly.pdbx_seq_one_letter_code
_entity_poly.pdbx_strand_id
1 'polypeptide(L)'
;MDIPIDLSGLKGSTAVMKRFSEILEFGTHPGGAPVGVGNWDAFEDCLRCLDQGGIYGTGQPIVFPCALTIRGCEGFEKHDPESFGVLKEILESKPDEYKRDGQDLRVSFERERTK
;
A
#
# COMPACT_ATOMS: atom_id res chain seq x y z
N MET A 1 -14.60 -6.04 0.00
CA MET A 1 -13.48 -6.49 -0.85
C MET A 1 -12.24 -6.70 -0.01
N ASP A 2 -11.64 -7.85 -0.09
CA ASP A 2 -10.40 -8.16 0.65
C ASP A 2 -9.25 -8.24 -0.33
N ILE A 3 -8.21 -7.44 -0.08
CA ILE A 3 -7.04 -7.38 -0.95
C ILE A 3 -5.82 -7.83 -0.15
N PRO A 4 -5.31 -9.04 -0.39
CA PRO A 4 -4.07 -9.48 0.24
C PRO A 4 -2.88 -8.84 -0.46
N ILE A 5 -1.92 -8.37 0.32
CA ILE A 5 -0.68 -7.79 -0.19
C ILE A 5 0.47 -8.58 0.41
N ASP A 6 1.06 -9.43 -0.41
CA ASP A 6 2.14 -10.32 0.02
C ASP A 6 3.49 -9.66 -0.29
N LEU A 7 4.24 -9.36 0.77
CA LEU A 7 5.55 -8.73 0.68
C LEU A 7 6.69 -9.73 0.86
N SER A 8 6.38 -11.04 0.87
CA SER A 8 7.39 -12.09 1.06
C SER A 8 8.52 -11.95 0.04
N GLY A 9 9.75 -12.05 0.51
CA GLY A 9 10.92 -11.96 -0.35
C GLY A 9 11.36 -10.56 -0.71
N LEU A 10 10.55 -9.53 -0.40
CA LEU A 10 10.90 -8.15 -0.67
C LEU A 10 11.65 -7.57 0.51
N LYS A 11 12.78 -6.92 0.26
CA LYS A 11 13.64 -6.38 1.31
C LYS A 11 13.76 -4.87 1.28
N GLY A 12 13.77 -4.26 0.10
CA GLY A 12 13.94 -2.82 -0.03
C GLY A 12 12.62 -2.07 -0.16
N SER A 13 12.62 -0.81 0.26
CA SER A 13 11.43 0.02 0.21
C SER A 13 10.89 0.22 -1.21
N THR A 14 11.77 0.36 -2.19
CA THR A 14 11.35 0.53 -3.59
C THR A 14 10.58 -0.68 -4.10
N ALA A 15 11.06 -1.90 -3.79
CA ALA A 15 10.37 -3.13 -4.19
C ALA A 15 9.02 -3.25 -3.50
N VAL A 16 8.95 -2.85 -2.23
CA VAL A 16 7.70 -2.87 -1.47
C VAL A 16 6.69 -1.89 -2.06
N MET A 17 7.11 -0.66 -2.33
CA MET A 17 6.23 0.34 -2.95
C MET A 17 5.73 -0.12 -4.31
N LYS A 18 6.60 -0.75 -5.10
CA LYS A 18 6.23 -1.28 -6.41
C LYS A 18 5.17 -2.37 -6.29
N ARG A 19 5.29 -3.24 -5.29
CA ARG A 19 4.30 -4.30 -5.05
C ARG A 19 2.93 -3.70 -4.73
N PHE A 20 2.87 -2.68 -3.89
CA PHE A 20 1.63 -1.97 -3.61
C PHE A 20 1.05 -1.33 -4.86
N SER A 21 1.90 -0.67 -5.65
CA SER A 21 1.47 -0.02 -6.88
C SER A 21 0.84 -1.02 -7.85
N GLU A 22 1.43 -2.21 -7.97
CA GLU A 22 0.92 -3.25 -8.86
C GLU A 22 -0.41 -3.82 -8.37
N ILE A 23 -0.49 -4.15 -7.08
CA ILE A 23 -1.69 -4.80 -6.53
C ILE A 23 -2.86 -3.82 -6.43
N LEU A 24 -2.60 -2.61 -5.97
CA LEU A 24 -3.64 -1.60 -5.77
C LEU A 24 -3.87 -0.74 -7.01
N GLU A 25 -3.12 -0.99 -8.07
CA GLU A 25 -3.24 -0.31 -9.36
C GLU A 25 -3.19 1.21 -9.23
N PHE A 26 -2.08 1.69 -8.66
CA PHE A 26 -1.85 3.14 -8.57
C PHE A 26 -1.76 3.80 -9.95
N GLY A 27 -1.55 2.99 -10.99
CA GLY A 27 -1.44 3.48 -12.35
C GLY A 27 0.01 3.78 -12.75
N THR A 28 0.15 4.42 -13.90
CA THR A 28 1.45 4.76 -14.44
C THR A 28 1.53 6.23 -14.82
N HIS A 29 2.75 6.76 -14.81
CA HIS A 29 3.04 8.08 -15.38
C HIS A 29 2.89 8.05 -16.90
N PRO A 30 2.75 9.19 -17.56
CA PRO A 30 2.65 9.22 -19.03
C PRO A 30 3.80 8.48 -19.74
N GLY A 31 4.97 8.38 -19.10
CA GLY A 31 6.11 7.62 -19.67
C GLY A 31 6.09 6.13 -19.38
N GLY A 32 5.08 5.62 -18.69
CA GLY A 32 4.94 4.21 -18.37
C GLY A 32 5.54 3.77 -17.04
N ALA A 33 6.23 4.64 -16.32
CA ALA A 33 6.79 4.30 -15.02
C ALA A 33 5.68 4.16 -13.96
N PRO A 34 5.80 3.23 -13.01
CA PRO A 34 4.77 3.06 -11.98
C PRO A 34 4.69 4.27 -11.06
N VAL A 35 3.46 4.67 -10.72
CA VAL A 35 3.20 5.78 -9.81
C VAL A 35 3.35 5.30 -8.37
N GLY A 36 3.86 6.18 -7.49
CA GLY A 36 3.96 5.91 -6.06
C GLY A 36 5.15 5.06 -5.66
N VAL A 37 6.18 4.98 -6.53
CA VAL A 37 7.37 4.18 -6.28
C VAL A 37 8.60 5.08 -6.16
N GLY A 38 9.44 4.80 -5.16
CA GLY A 38 10.69 5.53 -4.94
C GLY A 38 10.61 6.70 -3.97
N ASN A 39 9.43 7.08 -3.53
CA ASN A 39 9.20 8.21 -2.65
C ASN A 39 7.98 7.93 -1.76
N TRP A 40 8.16 8.00 -0.44
CA TRP A 40 7.06 7.73 0.49
C TRP A 40 5.93 8.75 0.38
N ASP A 41 6.22 10.01 0.06
CA ASP A 41 5.18 11.02 -0.10
C ASP A 41 4.29 10.71 -1.29
N ALA A 42 4.88 10.31 -2.42
CA ALA A 42 4.11 9.90 -3.60
C ALA A 42 3.32 8.63 -3.32
N PHE A 43 3.91 7.68 -2.58
CA PHE A 43 3.24 6.45 -2.17
C PHE A 43 2.00 6.77 -1.32
N GLU A 44 2.15 7.65 -0.34
CA GLU A 44 1.04 8.05 0.52
C GLU A 44 -0.05 8.76 -0.26
N ASP A 45 0.31 9.63 -1.21
CA ASP A 45 -0.67 10.31 -2.06
C ASP A 45 -1.50 9.31 -2.86
N CYS A 46 -0.86 8.24 -3.36
CA CYS A 46 -1.59 7.19 -4.08
C CYS A 46 -2.57 6.45 -3.16
N LEU A 47 -2.19 6.22 -1.91
CA LEU A 47 -3.09 5.59 -0.95
C LEU A 47 -4.31 6.45 -0.62
N ARG A 48 -4.20 7.76 -0.80
CA ARG A 48 -5.35 8.67 -0.61
C ARG A 48 -6.29 8.68 -1.81
N CYS A 49 -5.87 8.11 -2.92
CA CYS A 49 -6.62 8.15 -4.18
C CYS A 49 -7.06 6.76 -4.65
N LEU A 50 -7.25 5.81 -3.74
CA LEU A 50 -7.63 4.44 -4.09
C LEU A 50 -8.98 4.39 -4.80
N ASP A 51 -9.91 5.24 -4.40
CA ASP A 51 -11.25 5.30 -4.98
C ASP A 51 -11.27 5.99 -6.36
N GLN A 52 -10.15 6.56 -6.77
CA GLN A 52 -10.03 7.31 -8.03
C GLN A 52 -9.12 6.63 -9.04
N GLY A 53 -8.56 5.47 -8.72
CA GLY A 53 -7.61 4.79 -9.60
C GLY A 53 -6.21 5.41 -9.58
N GLY A 54 -5.80 5.94 -8.44
CA GLY A 54 -4.50 6.58 -8.26
C GLY A 54 -4.53 8.06 -8.58
N ILE A 55 -3.38 8.72 -8.50
CA ILE A 55 -3.25 10.17 -8.68
C ILE A 55 -3.70 10.62 -10.08
N TYR A 56 -3.33 9.83 -11.10
CA TYR A 56 -3.66 10.15 -12.48
C TYR A 56 -4.95 9.49 -12.97
N GLY A 57 -5.61 8.69 -12.13
CA GLY A 57 -6.84 8.02 -12.50
C GLY A 57 -6.67 6.93 -13.56
N THR A 58 -5.45 6.41 -13.72
CA THR A 58 -5.16 5.41 -14.76
C THR A 58 -5.28 3.97 -14.27
N GLY A 59 -5.42 3.77 -12.94
CA GLY A 59 -5.61 2.46 -12.37
C GLY A 59 -7.07 2.12 -12.18
N GLN A 60 -7.34 0.92 -11.68
CA GLN A 60 -8.69 0.47 -11.36
C GLN A 60 -9.11 1.01 -10.00
N PRO A 61 -10.20 1.79 -9.91
CA PRO A 61 -10.66 2.28 -8.60
C PRO A 61 -11.00 1.15 -7.64
N ILE A 62 -10.65 1.33 -6.38
CA ILE A 62 -10.98 0.38 -5.32
C ILE A 62 -12.41 0.62 -4.86
N VAL A 63 -13.15 -0.44 -4.64
CA VAL A 63 -14.54 -0.39 -4.17
C VAL A 63 -14.56 -0.61 -2.67
N PHE A 64 -15.26 0.24 -1.94
CA PHE A 64 -15.39 0.13 -0.48
C PHE A 64 -16.72 -0.53 -0.11
N PRO A 65 -16.80 -1.23 1.02
CA PRO A 65 -15.73 -1.41 2.03
C PRO A 65 -14.58 -2.26 1.50
N CYS A 66 -13.38 -1.95 1.96
CA CYS A 66 -12.18 -2.63 1.51
C CYS A 66 -11.27 -2.95 2.70
N ALA A 67 -10.70 -4.14 2.70
CA ALA A 67 -9.73 -4.55 3.70
C ALA A 67 -8.41 -4.91 3.02
N LEU A 68 -7.34 -4.26 3.46
CA LEU A 68 -5.99 -4.57 3.01
C LEU A 68 -5.32 -5.46 4.05
N THR A 69 -4.90 -6.64 3.66
CA THR A 69 -4.21 -7.56 4.55
C THR A 69 -2.75 -7.69 4.09
N ILE A 70 -1.85 -7.09 4.86
CA ILE A 70 -0.41 -7.08 4.54
C ILE A 70 0.23 -8.29 5.23
N ARG A 71 0.91 -9.11 4.46
CA ARG A 71 1.55 -10.31 4.97
C ARG A 71 2.95 -10.44 4.39
N GLY A 72 3.79 -11.26 5.05
CA GLY A 72 5.12 -11.53 4.56
C GLY A 72 6.09 -10.38 4.72
N CYS A 73 5.83 -9.44 5.65
CA CYS A 73 6.65 -8.25 5.82
C CYS A 73 7.86 -8.47 6.74
N GLU A 74 8.04 -9.66 7.31
CA GLU A 74 9.12 -9.94 8.25
C GLU A 74 10.50 -9.68 7.66
N GLY A 75 10.70 -10.08 6.41
CA GLY A 75 11.97 -9.85 5.73
C GLY A 75 12.28 -8.38 5.53
N PHE A 76 11.27 -7.60 5.15
CA PHE A 76 11.40 -6.16 4.99
C PHE A 76 11.66 -5.49 6.34
N GLU A 77 10.89 -5.85 7.35
CA GLU A 77 11.06 -5.30 8.71
C GLU A 77 12.46 -5.56 9.24
N LYS A 78 12.98 -6.78 9.02
CA LYS A 78 14.31 -7.16 9.48
C LYS A 78 15.41 -6.43 8.71
N HIS A 79 15.24 -6.29 7.39
CA HIS A 79 16.22 -5.68 6.51
C HIS A 79 16.28 -4.16 6.68
N ASP A 80 15.14 -3.53 6.83
CA ASP A 80 15.03 -2.07 6.90
C ASP A 80 13.90 -1.68 7.86
N PRO A 81 14.14 -1.79 9.18
CA PRO A 81 13.11 -1.51 10.17
C PRO A 81 12.61 -0.07 10.16
N GLU A 82 13.47 0.86 9.76
CA GLU A 82 13.08 2.27 9.67
C GLU A 82 12.04 2.48 8.57
N SER A 83 12.30 1.95 7.38
CA SER A 83 11.34 2.05 6.27
C SER A 83 10.07 1.26 6.56
N PHE A 84 10.17 0.12 7.22
CA PHE A 84 8.99 -0.63 7.64
C PHE A 84 8.13 0.20 8.59
N GLY A 85 8.75 0.93 9.53
CA GLY A 85 8.03 1.83 10.43
C GLY A 85 7.28 2.93 9.67
N VAL A 86 7.89 3.50 8.65
CA VAL A 86 7.25 4.50 7.80
C VAL A 86 6.04 3.91 7.08
N LEU A 87 6.20 2.73 6.47
CA LEU A 87 5.11 2.05 5.79
C LEU A 87 3.94 1.79 6.73
N LYS A 88 4.23 1.26 7.91
CA LYS A 88 3.21 0.93 8.90
C LYS A 88 2.44 2.17 9.36
N GLU A 89 3.16 3.25 9.65
CA GLU A 89 2.55 4.51 10.06
C GLU A 89 1.63 5.07 8.98
N ILE A 90 2.10 5.08 7.73
CA ILE A 90 1.29 5.55 6.61
C ILE A 90 0.01 4.73 6.47
N LEU A 91 0.14 3.40 6.45
CA LEU A 91 -1.01 2.52 6.27
C LEU A 91 -2.00 2.61 7.42
N GLU A 92 -1.52 2.71 8.65
CA GLU A 92 -2.39 2.76 9.82
C GLU A 92 -3.14 4.09 9.95
N SER A 93 -2.69 5.13 9.26
CA SER A 93 -3.38 6.41 9.26
C SER A 93 -4.54 6.47 8.25
N LYS A 94 -4.55 5.59 7.25
CA LYS A 94 -5.51 5.69 6.15
C LYS A 94 -6.95 5.32 6.54
N PRO A 95 -7.21 4.34 7.42
CA PRO A 95 -8.60 4.06 7.81
C PRO A 95 -9.34 5.28 8.33
N ASP A 96 -8.69 6.10 9.17
CA ASP A 96 -9.32 7.30 9.72
C ASP A 96 -9.54 8.36 8.64
N GLU A 97 -8.59 8.51 7.71
CA GLU A 97 -8.72 9.46 6.61
C GLU A 97 -9.90 9.12 5.72
N TYR A 98 -10.06 7.84 5.36
CA TYR A 98 -11.18 7.40 4.52
C TYR A 98 -12.52 7.49 5.27
N LYS A 99 -12.51 7.22 6.57
CA LYS A 99 -13.72 7.31 7.38
C LYS A 99 -14.32 8.72 7.37
N ARG A 100 -13.49 9.75 7.32
CA ARG A 100 -13.96 11.15 7.22
C ARG A 100 -14.78 11.39 5.96
N ASP A 101 -14.49 10.62 4.89
CA ASP A 101 -15.21 10.70 3.63
C ASP A 101 -16.34 9.67 3.53
N GLY A 102 -16.67 9.00 4.64
CA GLY A 102 -17.72 8.00 4.68
C GLY A 102 -17.34 6.67 4.06
N GLN A 103 -16.04 6.38 3.88
CA GLN A 103 -15.57 5.14 3.27
C GLN A 103 -14.93 4.25 4.32
N ASP A 104 -15.21 2.95 4.24
CA ASP A 104 -14.72 1.96 5.20
C ASP A 104 -13.50 1.25 4.62
N LEU A 105 -12.33 1.66 5.08
CA LEU A 105 -11.06 1.01 4.74
C LEU A 105 -10.50 0.38 6.01
N ARG A 106 -10.07 -0.88 5.90
CA ARG A 106 -9.43 -1.59 7.01
C ARG A 106 -8.05 -2.03 6.57
N VAL A 107 -7.10 -1.93 7.49
CA VAL A 107 -5.72 -2.35 7.25
C VAL A 107 -5.29 -3.25 8.39
N SER A 108 -4.73 -4.40 8.05
CA SER A 108 -4.17 -5.30 9.06
C SER A 108 -2.84 -5.87 8.58
N PHE A 109 -1.93 -6.10 9.51
CA PHE A 109 -0.64 -6.73 9.26
C PHE A 109 -0.68 -8.12 9.85
N GLU A 110 -0.54 -9.14 8.99
CA GLU A 110 -0.46 -10.52 9.45
C GLU A 110 1.00 -10.92 9.59
N ARG A 111 1.33 -11.50 10.74
CA ARG A 111 2.67 -12.04 10.97
C ARG A 111 2.62 -13.56 10.84
N GLU A 112 3.63 -14.12 10.19
CA GLU A 112 3.77 -15.57 10.16
C GLU A 112 4.08 -16.07 11.56
N ARG A 113 3.41 -17.14 11.93
CA ARG A 113 3.71 -17.78 13.18
C ARG A 113 4.86 -18.75 12.99
N THR A 114 5.94 -18.47 13.68
CA THR A 114 7.06 -19.40 13.76
C THR A 114 6.78 -20.42 14.84
N LYS A 115 7.00 -21.64 14.52
CA LYS A 115 6.89 -22.71 15.52
C LYS A 115 8.25 -23.19 15.94
#